data_1f3593b7a7224939c48b80430bbc62b7
#
_entry.id   1f3593b7a7224939c48b80430bbc62b7
#
_cell.length_a   1.000
_cell.length_b   1.000
_cell.length_c   1.000
_cell.angle_alpha   90.00
_cell.angle_beta   90.00
_cell.angle_gamma   90.00
#
_symmetry.space_group_name_H-M   'P 1'
#
loop_
_entity.id
_entity.type
_entity.pdbx_description
1 polymer ?
#
loop_
_entity_poly.entity_id
_entity_poly.type
_entity_poly.pdbx_seq_one_letter_code
_entity_poly.pdbx_strand_id
1 'polypeptide(L)'
;ACEGALLVVDASQGVEAQTVANCYTALDLGVEVTAVLNKMDLPQADPDNAKAEIEDVIGIDASDAIPCSAKTGMGIDDILEAIVAKVPPPVGDADGPPRAMIIDSWFDSYVGVVMLVRMVDGQIKKGERIKMMATNAAYEVNQLGVFTPANQPREVLKAGEVGYVICGIKELKAAKVGDTITLEKKLPNNMGPAAKPLPGFKEVKPQVFAGLYPTEASEYDQLRDALEKLQLNDASLHFEPEVSQALGFGFRCGFLGLLHMEIVQERLEREFDQDLITTAPSVVYKVVKGDGEIIDVENPAKMPDQGRLQEVQEPIVKVSLMMPQDYVGPVMTLCNQKRGIQVNMQYHGRQVVLIYELPLGEIVLDFFDKLKS
;
A
#
# COMPACT_ATOMS: atom_id res chain seq x y z
N ALA A 1 3.45 -0.08 11.44
CA ALA A 1 3.59 1.25 12.04
C ALA A 1 2.69 1.47 13.26
N CYS A 2 1.84 0.51 13.61
CA CYS A 2 0.91 0.58 14.75
C CYS A 2 0.88 -0.74 15.50
N GLU A 3 0.45 -0.73 16.76
CA GLU A 3 0.35 -1.88 17.64
C GLU A 3 -1.06 -2.47 17.64
N GLY A 4 -2.06 -1.75 17.17
CA GLY A 4 -3.45 -2.19 17.10
C GLY A 4 -4.12 -1.81 15.80
N ALA A 5 -5.17 -2.54 15.44
CA ALA A 5 -6.04 -2.29 14.31
C ALA A 5 -7.52 -2.44 14.69
N LEU A 6 -8.34 -1.60 14.10
CA LEU A 6 -9.80 -1.73 14.19
C LEU A 6 -10.31 -2.47 12.95
N LEU A 7 -10.92 -3.63 13.16
CA LEU A 7 -11.62 -4.36 12.11
C LEU A 7 -13.03 -3.82 11.99
N VAL A 8 -13.24 -2.90 11.06
CA VAL A 8 -14.56 -2.27 10.87
C VAL A 8 -15.37 -3.08 9.89
N VAL A 9 -16.48 -3.65 10.38
CA VAL A 9 -17.41 -4.46 9.59
C VAL A 9 -18.74 -3.71 9.47
N ASP A 10 -19.31 -3.70 8.26
CA ASP A 10 -20.66 -3.19 8.01
C ASP A 10 -21.69 -4.17 8.58
N ALA A 11 -22.41 -3.79 9.64
CA ALA A 11 -23.37 -4.66 10.28
C ALA A 11 -24.59 -5.02 9.39
N SER A 12 -24.79 -4.34 8.27
CA SER A 12 -25.84 -4.62 7.31
C SER A 12 -25.44 -5.56 6.18
N GLN A 13 -24.12 -5.66 5.90
CA GLN A 13 -23.58 -6.49 4.82
C GLN A 13 -22.78 -7.70 5.34
N GLY A 14 -22.28 -7.63 6.57
CA GLY A 14 -21.45 -8.67 7.17
C GLY A 14 -20.00 -8.63 6.69
N VAL A 15 -19.33 -9.78 6.72
CA VAL A 15 -17.92 -9.94 6.39
C VAL A 15 -17.71 -10.04 4.87
N GLU A 16 -16.92 -9.14 4.32
CA GLU A 16 -16.55 -9.12 2.92
C GLU A 16 -15.12 -9.64 2.70
N ALA A 17 -14.77 -10.01 1.46
CA ALA A 17 -13.46 -10.55 1.11
C ALA A 17 -12.31 -9.62 1.52
N GLN A 18 -12.50 -8.30 1.37
CA GLN A 18 -11.50 -7.29 1.77
C GLN A 18 -11.30 -7.28 3.29
N THR A 19 -12.37 -7.45 4.06
CA THR A 19 -12.32 -7.54 5.53
C THR A 19 -11.44 -8.70 5.97
N VAL A 20 -11.64 -9.87 5.34
CA VAL A 20 -10.85 -11.09 5.62
C VAL A 20 -9.37 -10.88 5.30
N ALA A 21 -9.07 -10.38 4.10
CA ALA A 21 -7.70 -10.17 3.63
C ALA A 21 -6.92 -9.18 4.51
N ASN A 22 -7.55 -8.06 4.87
CA ASN A 22 -6.94 -7.05 5.73
C ASN A 22 -6.73 -7.57 7.16
N CYS A 23 -7.69 -8.31 7.69
CA CYS A 23 -7.58 -8.88 9.02
C CYS A 23 -6.43 -9.88 9.12
N TYR A 24 -6.31 -10.82 8.17
CA TYR A 24 -5.18 -11.75 8.15
C TYR A 24 -3.85 -11.04 8.01
N THR A 25 -3.76 -9.97 7.22
CA THR A 25 -2.55 -9.15 7.14
C THR A 25 -2.18 -8.55 8.50
N ALA A 26 -3.15 -8.05 9.27
CA ALA A 26 -2.91 -7.52 10.61
C ALA A 26 -2.47 -8.63 11.59
N LEU A 27 -3.12 -9.79 11.56
CA LEU A 27 -2.79 -10.94 12.42
C LEU A 27 -1.38 -11.49 12.12
N ASP A 28 -1.01 -11.60 10.84
CA ASP A 28 0.33 -12.06 10.42
C ASP A 28 1.45 -11.12 10.90
N LEU A 29 1.13 -9.83 11.08
CA LEU A 29 2.05 -8.84 11.65
C LEU A 29 2.04 -8.80 13.18
N GLY A 30 1.21 -9.60 13.84
CA GLY A 30 1.08 -9.65 15.29
C GLY A 30 0.43 -8.39 15.89
N VAL A 31 -0.40 -7.69 15.12
CA VAL A 31 -1.12 -6.50 15.54
C VAL A 31 -2.38 -6.91 16.31
N GLU A 32 -2.66 -6.26 17.45
CA GLU A 32 -3.90 -6.45 18.20
C GLU A 32 -5.11 -6.00 17.37
N VAL A 33 -6.12 -6.86 17.20
CA VAL A 33 -7.29 -6.58 16.37
C VAL A 33 -8.54 -6.47 17.23
N THR A 34 -9.22 -5.32 17.16
CA THR A 34 -10.50 -5.08 17.84
C THR A 34 -11.61 -4.98 16.80
N ALA A 35 -12.63 -5.82 16.89
CA ALA A 35 -13.79 -5.80 15.99
C ALA A 35 -14.75 -4.65 16.32
N VAL A 36 -15.22 -3.96 15.27
CA VAL A 36 -16.18 -2.85 15.34
C VAL A 36 -17.28 -3.05 14.32
N LEU A 37 -18.52 -3.00 14.75
CA LEU A 37 -19.71 -3.17 13.91
C LEU A 37 -20.29 -1.79 13.58
N ASN A 38 -20.04 -1.32 12.36
CA ASN A 38 -20.46 0.00 11.92
C ASN A 38 -21.83 -0.05 11.20
N LYS A 39 -22.41 1.13 10.99
CA LYS A 39 -23.70 1.36 10.36
C LYS A 39 -24.90 0.81 11.16
N MET A 40 -24.80 0.79 12.49
CA MET A 40 -25.89 0.37 13.38
C MET A 40 -27.14 1.25 13.28
N ASP A 41 -27.06 2.40 12.62
CA ASP A 41 -28.20 3.29 12.31
C ASP A 41 -29.08 2.76 11.17
N LEU A 42 -28.65 1.76 10.42
CA LEU A 42 -29.43 1.19 9.33
C LEU A 42 -30.45 0.17 9.81
N PRO A 43 -31.70 0.17 9.26
CA PRO A 43 -32.73 -0.77 9.66
C PRO A 43 -32.39 -2.25 9.42
N GLN A 44 -31.51 -2.53 8.45
CA GLN A 44 -31.06 -3.88 8.12
C GLN A 44 -29.80 -4.31 8.87
N ALA A 45 -29.29 -3.49 9.81
CA ALA A 45 -28.14 -3.87 10.62
C ALA A 45 -28.46 -5.10 11.48
N ASP A 46 -27.64 -6.13 11.36
CA ASP A 46 -27.74 -7.39 12.12
C ASP A 46 -26.41 -7.68 12.83
N PRO A 47 -26.21 -7.14 14.03
CA PRO A 47 -24.95 -7.28 14.76
C PRO A 47 -24.66 -8.74 15.17
N ASP A 48 -25.69 -9.54 15.44
CA ASP A 48 -25.51 -10.92 15.87
C ASP A 48 -25.01 -11.79 14.70
N ASN A 49 -25.60 -11.61 13.51
CA ASN A 49 -25.11 -12.27 12.31
C ASN A 49 -23.69 -11.81 11.93
N ALA A 50 -23.40 -10.50 12.02
CA ALA A 50 -22.07 -9.97 11.71
C ALA A 50 -20.99 -10.53 12.67
N LYS A 51 -21.30 -10.67 13.96
CA LYS A 51 -20.39 -11.34 14.93
C LYS A 51 -20.14 -12.79 14.56
N ALA A 52 -21.21 -13.55 14.28
CA ALA A 52 -21.10 -14.95 13.88
C ALA A 52 -20.25 -15.10 12.60
N GLU A 53 -20.42 -14.22 11.61
CA GLU A 53 -19.60 -14.24 10.39
C GLU A 53 -18.11 -13.92 10.67
N ILE A 54 -17.81 -12.99 11.58
CA ILE A 54 -16.42 -12.69 11.98
C ILE A 54 -15.78 -13.93 12.60
N GLU A 55 -16.48 -14.62 13.50
CA GLU A 55 -16.00 -15.84 14.16
C GLU A 55 -15.84 -17.00 13.17
N ASP A 56 -16.85 -17.24 12.31
CA ASP A 56 -16.87 -18.37 11.38
C ASP A 56 -15.92 -18.21 10.20
N VAL A 57 -15.79 -17.00 9.64
CA VAL A 57 -15.04 -16.73 8.42
C VAL A 57 -13.60 -16.33 8.71
N ILE A 58 -13.39 -15.48 9.72
CA ILE A 58 -12.06 -14.95 10.07
C ILE A 58 -11.41 -15.77 11.18
N GLY A 59 -12.21 -16.26 12.13
CA GLY A 59 -11.72 -17.09 13.23
C GLY A 59 -11.23 -16.30 14.44
N ILE A 60 -11.62 -15.03 14.60
CA ILE A 60 -11.34 -14.23 15.78
C ILE A 60 -12.60 -14.10 16.66
N ASP A 61 -12.41 -13.98 17.97
CA ASP A 61 -13.51 -13.73 18.90
C ASP A 61 -14.14 -12.34 18.65
N ALA A 62 -15.43 -12.31 18.37
CA ALA A 62 -16.21 -11.11 18.14
C ALA A 62 -17.26 -10.86 19.22
N SER A 63 -17.25 -11.62 20.33
CA SER A 63 -18.22 -11.50 21.43
C SER A 63 -18.30 -10.08 21.99
N ASP A 64 -17.16 -9.39 22.07
CA ASP A 64 -16.99 -8.03 22.56
C ASP A 64 -16.87 -6.97 21.45
N ALA A 65 -17.27 -7.32 20.21
CA ALA A 65 -17.30 -6.37 19.09
C ALA A 65 -18.17 -5.14 19.40
N ILE A 66 -17.63 -3.95 19.12
CA ILE A 66 -18.24 -2.69 19.54
C ILE A 66 -19.21 -2.19 18.47
N PRO A 67 -20.51 -2.07 18.80
CA PRO A 67 -21.48 -1.50 17.88
C PRO A 67 -21.32 0.01 17.76
N CYS A 68 -21.30 0.54 16.54
CA CYS A 68 -21.18 1.97 16.31
C CYS A 68 -21.94 2.45 15.06
N SER A 69 -22.06 3.74 14.94
CA SER A 69 -22.46 4.42 13.72
C SER A 69 -21.59 5.66 13.54
N ALA A 70 -20.69 5.62 12.58
CA ALA A 70 -19.87 6.78 12.22
C ALA A 70 -20.72 7.97 11.76
N LYS A 71 -21.92 7.70 11.19
CA LYS A 71 -22.85 8.74 10.75
C LYS A 71 -23.50 9.50 11.91
N THR A 72 -23.88 8.80 12.97
CA THR A 72 -24.61 9.40 14.10
C THR A 72 -23.70 9.71 15.29
N GLY A 73 -22.50 9.18 15.33
CA GLY A 73 -21.56 9.28 16.45
C GLY A 73 -21.80 8.25 17.55
N MET A 74 -22.78 7.36 17.42
CA MET A 74 -23.06 6.31 18.38
C MET A 74 -21.85 5.36 18.53
N GLY A 75 -21.46 5.04 19.77
CA GLY A 75 -20.41 4.06 20.08
C GLY A 75 -18.97 4.54 19.80
N ILE A 76 -18.76 5.79 19.38
CA ILE A 76 -17.42 6.32 19.10
C ILE A 76 -16.57 6.41 20.37
N ASP A 77 -17.14 6.87 21.48
CA ASP A 77 -16.44 6.96 22.75
C ASP A 77 -16.03 5.57 23.26
N ASP A 78 -16.89 4.56 23.08
CA ASP A 78 -16.59 3.16 23.45
C ASP A 78 -15.41 2.60 22.62
N ILE A 79 -15.31 2.96 21.34
CA ILE A 79 -14.17 2.59 20.48
C ILE A 79 -12.88 3.25 20.99
N LEU A 80 -12.92 4.54 21.33
CA LEU A 80 -11.75 5.27 21.85
C LEU A 80 -11.26 4.67 23.17
N GLU A 81 -12.17 4.34 24.09
CA GLU A 81 -11.84 3.68 25.36
C GLU A 81 -11.28 2.25 25.11
N ALA A 82 -11.83 1.51 24.15
CA ALA A 82 -11.31 0.19 23.80
C ALA A 82 -9.90 0.26 23.22
N ILE A 83 -9.59 1.25 22.40
CA ILE A 83 -8.23 1.46 21.89
C ILE A 83 -7.25 1.64 23.06
N VAL A 84 -7.60 2.51 24.03
CA VAL A 84 -6.75 2.76 25.21
C VAL A 84 -6.59 1.50 26.08
N ALA A 85 -7.65 0.70 26.20
CA ALA A 85 -7.65 -0.48 27.07
C ALA A 85 -6.96 -1.71 26.43
N LYS A 86 -7.12 -1.92 25.11
CA LYS A 86 -6.71 -3.16 24.44
C LYS A 86 -5.41 -3.03 23.65
N VAL A 87 -5.16 -1.88 23.02
CA VAL A 87 -3.95 -1.71 22.19
C VAL A 87 -2.73 -1.57 23.10
N PRO A 88 -1.71 -2.42 22.96
CA PRO A 88 -0.50 -2.31 23.78
C PRO A 88 0.28 -1.04 23.46
N PRO A 89 1.02 -0.46 24.43
CA PRO A 89 1.88 0.68 24.15
C PRO A 89 3.03 0.29 23.20
N PRO A 90 3.57 1.27 22.45
CA PRO A 90 4.69 1.01 21.56
C PRO A 90 5.92 0.51 22.32
N VAL A 91 6.59 -0.50 21.77
CA VAL A 91 7.80 -1.08 22.32
C VAL A 91 9.02 -0.39 21.72
N GLY A 92 9.97 0.05 22.55
CA GLY A 92 11.23 0.66 22.11
C GLY A 92 12.11 1.06 23.28
N ASP A 93 13.38 1.34 23.02
CA ASP A 93 14.34 1.81 24.00
C ASP A 93 14.42 3.35 23.97
N ALA A 94 13.79 4.01 24.94
CA ALA A 94 13.75 5.46 25.02
C ALA A 94 15.14 6.11 25.24
N ASP A 95 16.07 5.39 25.81
CA ASP A 95 17.43 5.86 26.11
C ASP A 95 18.48 5.33 25.11
N GLY A 96 18.04 4.54 24.13
CA GLY A 96 18.87 3.94 23.10
C GLY A 96 19.25 4.91 21.98
N PRO A 97 20.14 4.46 21.07
CA PRO A 97 20.46 5.20 19.84
C PRO A 97 19.20 5.44 19.00
N PRO A 98 18.96 6.69 18.55
CA PRO A 98 17.74 7.01 17.82
C PRO A 98 17.57 6.17 16.55
N ARG A 99 16.39 5.59 16.40
CA ARG A 99 15.92 4.94 15.18
C ARG A 99 14.49 5.39 14.89
N ALA A 100 14.33 6.07 13.78
CA ALA A 100 13.00 6.42 13.27
C ALA A 100 12.79 5.79 11.90
N MET A 101 11.61 5.25 11.65
CA MET A 101 11.21 4.73 10.35
C MET A 101 10.45 5.81 9.58
N ILE A 102 10.82 6.06 8.35
CA ILE A 102 10.04 6.89 7.44
C ILE A 102 8.84 6.06 6.98
N ILE A 103 7.64 6.44 7.41
CA ILE A 103 6.39 5.73 7.08
C ILE A 103 5.66 6.38 5.92
N ASP A 104 5.90 7.68 5.67
CA ASP A 104 5.40 8.41 4.53
C ASP A 104 6.31 9.61 4.22
N SER A 105 6.24 10.14 3.00
CA SER A 105 6.96 11.34 2.59
C SER A 105 6.19 12.08 1.50
N TRP A 106 6.18 13.41 1.54
CA TRP A 106 5.62 14.23 0.47
C TRP A 106 6.47 15.47 0.24
N PHE A 107 6.30 16.06 -0.91
CA PHE A 107 7.01 17.28 -1.28
C PHE A 107 6.13 18.50 -1.00
N ASP A 108 6.67 19.43 -0.23
CA ASP A 108 6.10 20.75 -0.01
C ASP A 108 6.98 21.80 -0.71
N SER A 109 6.35 22.72 -1.48
CA SER A 109 7.06 23.70 -2.29
C SER A 109 7.88 24.71 -1.47
N TYR A 110 7.56 24.91 -0.19
CA TYR A 110 8.22 25.88 0.69
C TYR A 110 9.34 25.25 1.52
N VAL A 111 9.11 24.05 2.05
CA VAL A 111 10.03 23.44 3.01
C VAL A 111 10.80 22.23 2.45
N GLY A 112 10.48 21.81 1.22
CA GLY A 112 11.06 20.63 0.59
C GLY A 112 10.36 19.34 1.04
N VAL A 113 11.12 18.25 1.15
CA VAL A 113 10.56 16.95 1.57
C VAL A 113 10.18 16.99 3.04
N VAL A 114 8.93 16.65 3.32
CA VAL A 114 8.39 16.40 4.67
C VAL A 114 8.33 14.90 4.87
N MET A 115 8.99 14.39 5.89
CA MET A 115 9.00 12.97 6.23
C MET A 115 8.09 12.73 7.41
N LEU A 116 7.09 11.86 7.28
CA LEU A 116 6.33 11.32 8.40
C LEU A 116 7.10 10.14 8.97
N VAL A 117 7.45 10.23 10.24
CA VAL A 117 8.31 9.24 10.88
C VAL A 117 7.66 8.65 12.11
N ARG A 118 7.92 7.37 12.37
CA ARG A 118 7.67 6.72 13.65
C ARG A 118 9.01 6.56 14.38
N MET A 119 9.11 7.17 15.54
CA MET A 119 10.23 6.95 16.44
C MET A 119 10.10 5.58 17.10
N VAL A 120 11.06 4.70 16.87
CA VAL A 120 11.09 3.37 17.52
C VAL A 120 11.95 3.46 18.78
N ASP A 121 13.17 3.96 18.68
CA ASP A 121 14.07 4.13 19.83
C ASP A 121 14.60 5.54 19.92
N GLY A 122 15.03 5.91 21.14
CA GLY A 122 15.70 7.16 21.42
C GLY A 122 14.83 8.38 21.17
N GLN A 123 15.50 9.45 20.77
CA GLN A 123 14.85 10.72 20.45
C GLN A 123 15.63 11.49 19.40
N ILE A 124 14.95 12.34 18.65
CA ILE A 124 15.53 13.29 17.68
C ILE A 124 15.09 14.70 18.08
N LYS A 125 16.02 15.65 18.05
CA LYS A 125 15.77 17.06 18.39
C LYS A 125 15.99 17.96 17.19
N LYS A 126 15.30 19.10 17.20
CA LYS A 126 15.56 20.19 16.27
C LYS A 126 17.03 20.64 16.36
N GLY A 127 17.65 20.90 15.21
CA GLY A 127 19.05 21.29 15.10
C GLY A 127 20.04 20.12 15.13
N GLU A 128 19.61 18.90 15.44
CA GLU A 128 20.48 17.73 15.36
C GLU A 128 20.74 17.30 13.91
N ARG A 129 21.92 16.73 13.67
CA ARG A 129 22.25 16.15 12.37
C ARG A 129 21.90 14.67 12.35
N ILE A 130 21.01 14.35 11.45
CA ILE A 130 20.52 12.99 11.21
C ILE A 130 21.09 12.41 9.91
N LYS A 131 21.04 11.10 9.79
CA LYS A 131 21.50 10.34 8.60
C LYS A 131 20.43 9.33 8.18
N MET A 132 20.18 9.30 6.89
CA MET A 132 19.41 8.24 6.23
C MET A 132 20.29 7.00 6.10
N MET A 133 19.86 5.86 6.63
CA MET A 133 20.74 4.67 6.69
C MET A 133 20.90 3.98 5.33
N ALA A 134 19.91 4.06 4.44
CA ALA A 134 19.97 3.46 3.11
C ALA A 134 20.91 4.24 2.16
N THR A 135 20.80 5.58 2.16
CA THR A 135 21.57 6.44 1.24
C THR A 135 22.86 6.99 1.85
N ASN A 136 23.03 6.90 3.18
CA ASN A 136 24.08 7.57 3.96
C ASN A 136 24.06 9.11 3.86
N ALA A 137 23.03 9.70 3.29
CA ALA A 137 22.86 11.15 3.21
C ALA A 137 22.56 11.73 4.59
N ALA A 138 23.20 12.85 4.96
CA ALA A 138 23.08 13.48 6.26
C ALA A 138 22.50 14.90 6.12
N TYR A 139 21.58 15.22 7.02
CA TYR A 139 20.85 16.49 7.02
C TYR A 139 20.69 17.03 8.43
N GLU A 140 20.49 18.35 8.55
CA GLU A 140 20.12 18.99 9.80
C GLU A 140 18.59 19.05 9.93
N VAL A 141 18.08 18.75 11.11
CA VAL A 141 16.64 18.85 11.41
C VAL A 141 16.27 20.32 11.60
N ASN A 142 15.66 20.90 10.59
CA ASN A 142 15.22 22.30 10.61
C ASN A 142 13.95 22.46 11.46
N GLN A 143 13.03 21.51 11.33
CA GLN A 143 11.76 21.51 12.05
C GLN A 143 11.30 20.06 12.25
N LEU A 144 10.63 19.82 13.37
CA LEU A 144 9.89 18.58 13.65
C LEU A 144 8.64 18.90 14.47
N GLY A 145 7.71 17.96 14.52
CA GLY A 145 6.46 18.12 15.26
C GLY A 145 5.51 16.94 15.06
N VAL A 146 4.29 17.12 15.49
CA VAL A 146 3.20 16.13 15.40
C VAL A 146 1.98 16.74 14.70
N PHE A 147 1.05 15.87 14.27
CA PHE A 147 -0.25 16.28 13.72
C PHE A 147 -1.36 16.02 14.74
N THR A 148 -2.23 17.06 15.00
CA THR A 148 -3.34 16.96 15.98
C THR A 148 -4.60 17.79 15.60
N PRO A 149 -5.26 17.65 14.47
CA PRO A 149 -4.82 17.24 13.13
C PRO A 149 -3.91 18.26 12.45
N ALA A 150 -3.88 19.52 12.92
CA ALA A 150 -2.99 20.54 12.39
C ALA A 150 -1.53 20.30 12.85
N ASN A 151 -0.59 20.82 12.06
CA ASN A 151 0.83 20.76 12.40
C ASN A 151 1.10 21.45 13.75
N GLN A 152 1.65 20.71 14.70
CA GLN A 152 2.13 21.25 15.97
C GLN A 152 3.66 21.08 16.05
N PRO A 153 4.43 22.17 15.89
CA PRO A 153 5.89 22.11 16.07
C PRO A 153 6.27 21.64 17.48
N ARG A 154 7.34 20.84 17.54
CA ARG A 154 7.93 20.33 18.78
C ARG A 154 9.43 20.59 18.75
N GLU A 155 10.09 20.52 19.90
CA GLU A 155 11.55 20.59 19.99
C GLU A 155 12.18 19.19 19.96
N VAL A 156 11.39 18.13 20.22
CA VAL A 156 11.85 16.74 20.28
C VAL A 156 10.73 15.78 19.88
N LEU A 157 11.11 14.72 19.18
CA LEU A 157 10.30 13.50 19.00
C LEU A 157 10.97 12.36 19.76
N LYS A 158 10.20 11.60 20.53
CA LYS A 158 10.67 10.53 21.41
C LYS A 158 10.19 9.16 20.93
N ALA A 159 10.83 8.10 21.40
CA ALA A 159 10.41 6.72 21.15
C ALA A 159 8.91 6.54 21.40
N GLY A 160 8.23 5.85 20.46
CA GLY A 160 6.79 5.63 20.43
C GLY A 160 5.97 6.73 19.75
N GLU A 161 6.54 7.91 19.52
CA GLU A 161 5.81 9.00 18.86
C GLU A 161 5.85 8.89 17.33
N VAL A 162 4.74 9.29 16.70
CA VAL A 162 4.64 9.54 15.26
C VAL A 162 4.60 11.03 15.02
N GLY A 163 5.46 11.52 14.13
CA GLY A 163 5.56 12.94 13.86
C GLY A 163 6.21 13.24 12.51
N TYR A 164 6.33 14.49 12.17
CA TYR A 164 6.99 14.93 10.94
C TYR A 164 8.38 15.48 11.22
N VAL A 165 9.28 15.29 10.25
CA VAL A 165 10.65 15.82 10.26
C VAL A 165 10.92 16.53 8.94
N ILE A 166 11.43 17.76 8.99
CA ILE A 166 11.77 18.61 7.85
C ILE A 166 13.25 18.98 7.95
N CYS A 167 13.98 18.69 6.89
CA CYS A 167 15.42 18.92 6.79
C CYS A 167 15.83 19.78 5.59
N GLY A 168 14.87 20.38 4.88
CA GLY A 168 15.14 21.16 3.68
C GLY A 168 15.68 20.31 2.50
N ILE A 169 15.34 19.04 2.46
CA ILE A 169 15.74 18.11 1.40
C ILE A 169 15.04 18.49 0.11
N LYS A 170 15.80 18.71 -0.95
CA LYS A 170 15.28 18.99 -2.29
C LYS A 170 15.35 17.80 -3.23
N GLU A 171 16.24 16.86 -2.94
CA GLU A 171 16.39 15.61 -3.71
C GLU A 171 15.34 14.60 -3.25
N LEU A 172 14.38 14.34 -4.12
CA LEU A 172 13.24 13.46 -3.82
C LEU A 172 13.69 12.04 -3.42
N LYS A 173 14.73 11.51 -4.05
CA LYS A 173 15.24 10.14 -3.79
C LYS A 173 15.99 9.98 -2.47
N ALA A 174 16.25 11.08 -1.75
CA ALA A 174 17.05 11.05 -0.51
C ALA A 174 16.24 10.62 0.74
N ALA A 175 14.90 10.70 0.71
CA ALA A 175 14.01 10.38 1.84
C ALA A 175 12.97 9.33 1.43
N LYS A 176 13.45 8.13 1.13
CA LYS A 176 12.61 7.01 0.67
C LYS A 176 11.81 6.43 1.84
N VAL A 177 10.51 6.18 1.61
CA VAL A 177 9.62 5.46 2.55
C VAL A 177 10.22 4.09 2.87
N GLY A 178 10.21 3.71 4.15
CA GLY A 178 10.81 2.48 4.66
C GLY A 178 12.29 2.60 5.06
N ASP A 179 12.95 3.76 4.81
CA ASP A 179 14.32 3.99 5.30
C ASP A 179 14.33 4.29 6.80
N THR A 180 15.47 4.08 7.41
CA THR A 180 15.72 4.36 8.83
C THR A 180 16.52 5.64 8.99
N ILE A 181 16.04 6.53 9.84
CA ILE A 181 16.75 7.73 10.28
C ILE A 181 17.46 7.43 11.59
N THR A 182 18.73 7.85 11.70
CA THR A 182 19.52 7.84 12.93
C THR A 182 20.38 9.11 13.04
N LEU A 183 21.15 9.27 14.11
CA LEU A 183 22.11 10.37 14.22
C LEU A 183 23.25 10.20 13.20
N GLU A 184 23.77 11.32 12.69
CA GLU A 184 24.97 11.31 11.85
C GLU A 184 26.22 10.96 12.67
N LYS A 185 26.36 11.56 13.86
CA LYS A 185 27.54 11.47 14.72
C LYS A 185 27.16 11.28 16.17
N LYS A 186 28.14 10.90 16.98
CA LYS A 186 28.00 10.80 18.41
C LYS A 186 27.80 12.19 19.05
N LEU A 187 26.78 12.29 19.88
CA LEU A 187 26.49 13.50 20.65
C LEU A 187 27.39 13.62 21.91
N PRO A 188 27.47 14.83 22.53
CA PRO A 188 28.24 15.04 23.77
C PRO A 188 27.82 14.16 24.95
N ASN A 189 26.56 13.75 25.01
CA ASN A 189 26.03 12.82 26.01
C ASN A 189 26.36 11.35 25.76
N ASN A 190 27.27 11.08 24.85
CA ASN A 190 27.70 9.75 24.40
C ASN A 190 26.70 8.95 23.55
N MET A 191 25.50 9.51 23.26
CA MET A 191 24.52 8.94 22.33
C MET A 191 25.09 8.95 20.92
N GLY A 192 25.12 7.81 20.24
CA GLY A 192 25.67 7.65 18.89
C GLY A 192 24.61 7.24 17.86
N PRO A 193 25.01 7.10 16.60
CA PRO A 193 24.15 6.53 15.58
C PRO A 193 23.86 5.06 15.88
N ALA A 194 22.68 4.61 15.47
CA ALA A 194 22.30 3.20 15.55
C ALA A 194 23.19 2.35 14.61
N ALA A 195 23.55 1.15 15.08
CA ALA A 195 24.40 0.25 14.31
C ALA A 195 23.67 -0.49 13.18
N LYS A 196 22.34 -0.71 13.35
CA LYS A 196 21.52 -1.48 12.39
C LYS A 196 20.23 -0.73 12.07
N PRO A 197 19.81 -0.72 10.79
CA PRO A 197 18.53 -0.15 10.41
C PRO A 197 17.37 -0.97 11.01
N LEU A 198 16.21 -0.36 11.03
CA LEU A 198 14.94 -1.05 11.26
C LEU A 198 14.64 -1.97 10.08
N PRO A 199 13.85 -3.04 10.26
CA PRO A 199 13.31 -3.80 9.14
C PRO A 199 12.48 -2.83 8.27
N GLY A 200 12.95 -2.56 7.06
CA GLY A 200 12.26 -1.72 6.10
C GLY A 200 11.05 -2.42 5.48
N PHE A 201 10.34 -1.71 4.61
CA PHE A 201 9.27 -2.33 3.83
C PHE A 201 9.86 -3.28 2.79
N LYS A 202 9.17 -4.41 2.55
CA LYS A 202 9.54 -5.33 1.48
C LYS A 202 9.36 -4.62 0.14
N GLU A 203 10.37 -4.65 -0.71
CA GLU A 203 10.21 -4.23 -2.10
C GLU A 203 9.28 -5.21 -2.80
N VAL A 204 8.13 -4.70 -3.24
CA VAL A 204 7.19 -5.46 -4.07
C VAL A 204 7.44 -5.06 -5.52
N LYS A 205 7.76 -6.04 -6.36
CA LYS A 205 7.97 -5.79 -7.79
C LYS A 205 6.64 -5.50 -8.47
N PRO A 206 6.62 -4.55 -9.42
CA PRO A 206 5.45 -4.30 -10.24
C PRO A 206 4.98 -5.55 -10.97
N GLN A 207 3.67 -5.71 -11.09
CA GLN A 207 3.03 -6.85 -11.76
C GLN A 207 2.31 -6.42 -13.05
N VAL A 208 1.88 -5.16 -13.10
CA VAL A 208 1.12 -4.57 -14.21
C VAL A 208 1.88 -3.37 -14.73
N PHE A 209 1.95 -3.21 -16.03
CA PHE A 209 2.65 -2.12 -16.69
C PHE A 209 1.72 -1.42 -17.68
N ALA A 210 1.76 -0.08 -17.69
CA ALA A 210 1.08 0.74 -18.68
C ALA A 210 1.94 1.94 -19.06
N GLY A 211 1.76 2.43 -20.28
CA GLY A 211 2.35 3.69 -20.71
C GLY A 211 1.45 4.86 -20.27
N LEU A 212 2.03 5.88 -19.67
CA LEU A 212 1.39 7.15 -19.36
C LEU A 212 1.98 8.25 -20.26
N TYR A 213 1.15 8.92 -21.01
CA TYR A 213 1.55 9.95 -21.96
C TYR A 213 0.77 11.22 -21.68
N PRO A 214 1.41 12.41 -21.68
CA PRO A 214 0.67 13.65 -21.59
C PRO A 214 -0.13 13.88 -22.88
N THR A 215 -1.29 14.52 -22.78
CA THR A 215 -2.08 14.88 -23.96
C THR A 215 -1.36 15.91 -24.84
N GLU A 216 -0.60 16.81 -24.22
CA GLU A 216 0.21 17.82 -24.89
C GLU A 216 1.71 17.50 -24.71
N ALA A 217 2.47 17.45 -25.81
CA ALA A 217 3.90 17.10 -25.77
C ALA A 217 4.75 18.09 -24.94
N SER A 218 4.29 19.32 -24.74
CA SER A 218 4.92 20.34 -23.90
C SER A 218 4.86 20.02 -22.40
N GLU A 219 4.00 19.12 -21.97
CA GLU A 219 3.78 18.75 -20.56
C GLU A 219 4.63 17.55 -20.11
N TYR A 220 5.47 17.00 -21.00
CA TYR A 220 6.33 15.85 -20.66
C TYR A 220 7.18 16.07 -19.41
N ASP A 221 7.83 17.25 -19.28
CA ASP A 221 8.65 17.55 -18.11
C ASP A 221 7.81 17.71 -16.82
N GLN A 222 6.60 18.24 -16.94
CA GLN A 222 5.66 18.37 -15.82
C GLN A 222 5.18 17.00 -15.35
N LEU A 223 4.88 16.09 -16.28
CA LEU A 223 4.52 14.70 -15.95
C LEU A 223 5.68 13.99 -15.26
N ARG A 224 6.92 14.15 -15.72
CA ARG A 224 8.09 13.59 -15.06
C ARG A 224 8.20 14.07 -13.61
N ASP A 225 8.11 15.37 -13.39
CA ASP A 225 8.21 15.98 -12.07
C ASP A 225 7.06 15.50 -11.14
N ALA A 226 5.85 15.32 -11.69
CA ALA A 226 4.70 14.77 -10.97
C ALA A 226 4.93 13.32 -10.56
N LEU A 227 5.42 12.47 -11.47
CA LEU A 227 5.76 11.07 -11.18
C LEU A 227 6.88 10.95 -10.13
N GLU A 228 7.92 11.79 -10.20
CA GLU A 228 8.99 11.83 -9.20
C GLU A 228 8.47 12.21 -7.82
N LYS A 229 7.57 13.21 -7.73
CA LYS A 229 6.93 13.60 -6.46
C LYS A 229 6.01 12.50 -5.92
N LEU A 230 5.25 11.85 -6.79
CA LEU A 230 4.36 10.76 -6.40
C LEU A 230 5.14 9.55 -5.85
N GLN A 231 6.30 9.23 -6.46
CA GLN A 231 7.16 8.13 -6.04
C GLN A 231 7.72 8.31 -4.61
N LEU A 232 7.71 9.53 -4.05
CA LEU A 232 8.14 9.76 -2.67
C LEU A 232 7.32 8.98 -1.65
N ASN A 233 6.00 8.99 -1.79
CA ASN A 233 5.10 8.30 -0.89
C ASN A 233 4.57 6.98 -1.45
N ASP A 234 4.93 6.66 -2.69
CA ASP A 234 4.60 5.39 -3.35
C ASP A 234 5.87 4.69 -3.82
N ALA A 235 6.53 3.98 -2.90
CA ALA A 235 7.75 3.23 -3.21
C ALA A 235 7.54 2.08 -4.22
N SER A 236 6.29 1.72 -4.48
CA SER A 236 5.90 0.66 -5.42
C SER A 236 5.78 1.15 -6.85
N LEU A 237 5.63 2.47 -7.04
CA LEU A 237 5.58 3.07 -8.36
C LEU A 237 6.97 3.08 -9.00
N HIS A 238 7.10 2.40 -10.14
CA HIS A 238 8.29 2.42 -10.98
C HIS A 238 7.94 3.09 -12.30
N PHE A 239 8.82 3.91 -12.83
CA PHE A 239 8.65 4.49 -14.15
C PHE A 239 9.98 4.68 -14.88
N GLU A 240 9.94 4.51 -16.17
CA GLU A 240 11.06 4.78 -17.09
C GLU A 240 10.57 5.55 -18.32
N PRO A 241 11.40 6.39 -18.93
CA PRO A 241 11.02 7.05 -20.17
C PRO A 241 10.67 6.06 -21.28
N GLU A 242 9.59 6.34 -21.98
CA GLU A 242 9.13 5.55 -23.12
C GLU A 242 8.78 6.45 -24.31
N VAL A 243 8.98 5.96 -25.52
CA VAL A 243 8.62 6.66 -26.75
C VAL A 243 7.65 5.80 -27.54
N SER A 244 6.46 6.32 -27.82
CA SER A 244 5.47 5.74 -28.71
C SER A 244 5.49 6.44 -30.07
N GLN A 245 5.43 5.68 -31.14
CA GLN A 245 5.30 6.26 -32.50
C GLN A 245 4.01 7.05 -32.68
N ALA A 246 2.94 6.65 -31.98
CA ALA A 246 1.63 7.30 -32.08
C ALA A 246 1.41 8.41 -31.06
N LEU A 247 1.94 8.27 -29.83
CA LEU A 247 1.67 9.16 -28.69
C LEU A 247 2.86 10.06 -28.31
N GLY A 248 4.03 9.85 -28.92
CA GLY A 248 5.23 10.64 -28.62
C GLY A 248 5.96 10.20 -27.35
N PHE A 249 6.47 11.16 -26.59
CA PHE A 249 7.24 10.92 -25.38
C PHE A 249 6.31 10.73 -24.18
N GLY A 250 6.59 9.73 -23.34
CA GLY A 250 5.85 9.42 -22.13
C GLY A 250 6.67 8.56 -21.19
N PHE A 251 5.99 7.84 -20.32
CA PHE A 251 6.64 6.98 -19.32
C PHE A 251 5.97 5.60 -19.29
N ARG A 252 6.79 4.57 -19.29
CA ARG A 252 6.38 3.21 -18.96
C ARG A 252 6.35 3.10 -17.45
N CYS A 253 5.16 2.90 -16.89
CA CYS A 253 4.94 2.83 -15.45
C CYS A 253 4.60 1.40 -15.03
N GLY A 254 5.18 0.97 -13.90
CA GLY A 254 4.94 -0.32 -13.27
C GLY A 254 4.13 -0.16 -12.00
N PHE A 255 3.09 -1.00 -11.84
CA PHE A 255 2.10 -0.94 -10.76
C PHE A 255 1.96 -2.29 -10.07
N LEU A 256 1.48 -2.30 -8.83
CA LEU A 256 1.17 -3.54 -8.09
C LEU A 256 -0.03 -4.30 -8.67
N GLY A 257 -0.94 -3.58 -9.31
CA GLY A 257 -2.16 -4.11 -9.92
C GLY A 257 -3.00 -2.98 -10.52
N LEU A 258 -4.20 -3.31 -11.00
CA LEU A 258 -5.11 -2.33 -11.65
C LEU A 258 -5.53 -1.22 -10.71
N LEU A 259 -5.97 -1.53 -9.49
CA LEU A 259 -6.40 -0.51 -8.53
C LEU A 259 -5.26 0.48 -8.23
N HIS A 260 -4.03 -0.02 -8.12
CA HIS A 260 -2.86 0.86 -7.93
C HIS A 260 -2.66 1.77 -9.15
N MET A 261 -2.81 1.25 -10.38
CA MET A 261 -2.73 2.03 -11.61
C MET A 261 -3.80 3.14 -11.65
N GLU A 262 -5.04 2.81 -11.32
CA GLU A 262 -6.16 3.77 -11.27
C GLU A 262 -5.91 4.86 -10.22
N ILE A 263 -5.44 4.49 -9.03
CA ILE A 263 -5.11 5.45 -7.97
C ILE A 263 -3.99 6.39 -8.39
N VAL A 264 -2.92 5.87 -8.99
CA VAL A 264 -1.80 6.69 -9.48
C VAL A 264 -2.27 7.65 -10.57
N GLN A 265 -3.07 7.18 -11.52
CA GLN A 265 -3.64 8.01 -12.58
C GLN A 265 -4.51 9.12 -11.98
N GLU A 266 -5.46 8.79 -11.10
CA GLU A 266 -6.35 9.74 -10.45
C GLU A 266 -5.57 10.80 -9.62
N ARG A 267 -4.50 10.37 -8.95
CA ARG A 267 -3.63 11.30 -8.21
C ARG A 267 -2.86 12.23 -9.13
N LEU A 268 -2.33 11.74 -10.26
CA LEU A 268 -1.67 12.59 -11.26
C LEU A 268 -2.62 13.64 -11.83
N GLU A 269 -3.87 13.26 -12.10
CA GLU A 269 -4.91 14.16 -12.60
C GLU A 269 -5.32 15.20 -11.55
N ARG A 270 -5.61 14.77 -10.30
CA ARG A 270 -6.17 15.64 -9.26
C ARG A 270 -5.15 16.46 -8.48
N GLU A 271 -3.99 15.87 -8.15
CA GLU A 271 -2.98 16.51 -7.30
C GLU A 271 -1.99 17.33 -8.13
N PHE A 272 -1.75 16.91 -9.38
CA PHE A 272 -0.71 17.48 -10.24
C PHE A 272 -1.26 18.10 -11.54
N ASP A 273 -2.59 18.11 -11.73
CA ASP A 273 -3.27 18.70 -12.89
C ASP A 273 -2.71 18.19 -14.24
N GLN A 274 -2.55 16.84 -14.32
CA GLN A 274 -2.03 16.19 -15.51
C GLN A 274 -3.15 15.58 -16.34
N ASP A 275 -3.26 15.98 -17.60
CA ASP A 275 -4.14 15.30 -18.58
C ASP A 275 -3.39 14.16 -19.24
N LEU A 276 -3.88 12.90 -19.05
CA LEU A 276 -3.13 11.71 -19.41
C LEU A 276 -3.85 10.84 -20.45
N ILE A 277 -3.04 10.25 -21.33
CA ILE A 277 -3.43 9.11 -22.15
C ILE A 277 -2.76 7.87 -21.56
N THR A 278 -3.57 6.91 -21.12
CA THR A 278 -3.09 5.64 -20.57
C THR A 278 -3.24 4.53 -21.59
N THR A 279 -2.18 3.76 -21.82
CA THR A 279 -2.26 2.57 -22.68
C THR A 279 -2.91 1.40 -21.95
N ALA A 280 -3.41 0.42 -22.70
CA ALA A 280 -3.91 -0.81 -22.10
C ALA A 280 -2.83 -1.47 -21.20
N PRO A 281 -3.22 -1.95 -20.01
CA PRO A 281 -2.28 -2.61 -19.10
C PRO A 281 -1.74 -3.92 -19.70
N SER A 282 -0.49 -4.21 -19.38
CA SER A 282 0.20 -5.45 -19.76
C SER A 282 0.85 -6.08 -18.53
N VAL A 283 1.13 -7.38 -18.64
CA VAL A 283 1.81 -8.15 -17.58
C VAL A 283 3.22 -8.51 -18.01
N VAL A 284 4.05 -8.96 -17.05
CA VAL A 284 5.42 -9.42 -17.33
C VAL A 284 5.39 -10.85 -17.82
N TYR A 285 5.94 -11.09 -19.00
CA TYR A 285 6.18 -12.43 -19.52
C TYR A 285 7.63 -12.86 -19.27
N LYS A 286 7.83 -14.12 -18.91
CA LYS A 286 9.16 -14.72 -18.92
C LYS A 286 9.35 -15.43 -20.25
N VAL A 287 10.42 -15.07 -20.93
CA VAL A 287 10.75 -15.62 -22.24
C VAL A 287 12.04 -16.42 -22.14
N VAL A 288 11.95 -17.70 -22.49
CA VAL A 288 13.11 -18.58 -22.62
C VAL A 288 13.56 -18.55 -24.08
N LYS A 289 14.78 -18.07 -24.32
CA LYS A 289 15.38 -18.05 -25.65
C LYS A 289 15.94 -19.41 -26.02
N GLY A 290 16.19 -19.62 -27.32
CA GLY A 290 16.75 -20.88 -27.83
C GLY A 290 18.16 -21.22 -27.32
N ASP A 291 18.89 -20.26 -26.76
CA ASP A 291 20.18 -20.44 -26.08
C ASP A 291 20.05 -20.75 -24.57
N GLY A 292 18.82 -20.82 -24.04
CA GLY A 292 18.51 -21.08 -22.64
C GLY A 292 18.50 -19.83 -21.74
N GLU A 293 18.76 -18.64 -22.27
CA GLU A 293 18.64 -17.38 -21.52
C GLU A 293 17.18 -17.09 -21.20
N ILE A 294 16.90 -16.72 -19.92
CA ILE A 294 15.57 -16.32 -19.46
C ILE A 294 15.55 -14.81 -19.28
N ILE A 295 14.66 -14.14 -19.98
CA ILE A 295 14.45 -12.69 -19.87
C ILE A 295 13.03 -12.36 -19.42
N ASP A 296 12.89 -11.32 -18.62
CA ASP A 296 11.60 -10.73 -18.27
C ASP A 296 11.22 -9.69 -19.35
N VAL A 297 10.04 -9.84 -19.93
CA VAL A 297 9.51 -8.93 -20.96
C VAL A 297 8.30 -8.20 -20.40
N GLU A 298 8.49 -6.95 -20.05
CA GLU A 298 7.47 -6.05 -19.48
C GLU A 298 6.72 -5.28 -20.58
N ASN A 299 7.39 -5.06 -21.71
CA ASN A 299 6.86 -4.31 -22.85
C ASN A 299 6.76 -5.22 -24.07
N PRO A 300 5.55 -5.37 -24.67
CA PRO A 300 5.37 -6.17 -25.87
C PRO A 300 6.31 -5.81 -27.04
N ALA A 301 6.72 -4.54 -27.14
CA ALA A 301 7.67 -4.08 -28.15
C ALA A 301 9.10 -4.65 -27.95
N LYS A 302 9.43 -5.12 -26.75
CA LYS A 302 10.72 -5.76 -26.42
C LYS A 302 10.68 -7.28 -26.60
N MET A 303 9.56 -7.84 -27.09
CA MET A 303 9.44 -9.28 -27.36
C MET A 303 10.42 -9.70 -28.44
N PRO A 304 11.28 -10.72 -28.21
CA PRO A 304 12.18 -11.23 -29.23
C PRO A 304 11.44 -11.84 -30.43
N ASP A 305 12.13 -11.89 -31.57
CA ASP A 305 11.59 -12.53 -32.78
C ASP A 305 11.21 -13.99 -32.51
N GLN A 306 10.07 -14.43 -33.08
CA GLN A 306 9.52 -15.78 -32.86
C GLN A 306 10.52 -16.91 -33.15
N GLY A 307 11.43 -16.74 -34.12
CA GLY A 307 12.45 -17.74 -34.42
C GLY A 307 13.54 -17.93 -33.35
N ARG A 308 13.60 -17.07 -32.33
CA ARG A 308 14.53 -17.15 -31.22
C ARG A 308 13.88 -17.57 -29.89
N LEU A 309 12.57 -17.81 -29.90
CA LEU A 309 11.79 -18.20 -28.74
C LEU A 309 11.74 -19.71 -28.59
N GLN A 310 12.07 -20.23 -27.42
CA GLN A 310 11.84 -21.61 -27.04
C GLN A 310 10.51 -21.75 -26.30
N GLU A 311 10.25 -20.85 -25.34
CA GLU A 311 9.07 -20.89 -24.50
C GLU A 311 8.70 -19.47 -24.05
N VAL A 312 7.40 -19.20 -23.87
CA VAL A 312 6.87 -17.98 -23.28
C VAL A 312 6.00 -18.36 -22.09
N GLN A 313 6.36 -17.87 -20.91
CA GLN A 313 5.64 -18.13 -19.66
C GLN A 313 4.86 -16.86 -19.26
N GLU A 314 3.60 -17.05 -18.90
CA GLU A 314 2.73 -16.00 -18.39
C GLU A 314 2.56 -16.11 -16.86
N PRO A 315 2.37 -14.98 -16.14
CA PRO A 315 2.15 -15.00 -14.70
C PRO A 315 0.75 -15.56 -14.39
N ILE A 316 0.71 -16.55 -13.51
CA ILE A 316 -0.53 -17.13 -12.97
C ILE A 316 -0.72 -16.62 -11.54
N VAL A 317 -1.92 -16.16 -11.22
CA VAL A 317 -2.29 -15.69 -9.89
C VAL A 317 -3.36 -16.59 -9.27
N LYS A 318 -3.27 -16.75 -7.96
CA LYS A 318 -4.31 -17.41 -7.16
C LYS A 318 -5.33 -16.36 -6.74
N VAL A 319 -6.56 -16.55 -7.17
CA VAL A 319 -7.67 -15.62 -6.91
C VAL A 319 -8.66 -16.29 -5.96
N SER A 320 -9.03 -15.58 -4.90
CA SER A 320 -10.09 -15.99 -3.97
C SER A 320 -11.31 -15.10 -4.20
N LEU A 321 -12.43 -15.69 -4.58
CA LEU A 321 -13.68 -15.02 -4.87
C LEU A 321 -14.70 -15.42 -3.84
N MET A 322 -15.17 -14.45 -3.06
CA MET A 322 -16.21 -14.65 -2.04
C MET A 322 -17.53 -14.10 -2.55
N MET A 323 -18.60 -14.91 -2.48
CA MET A 323 -19.92 -14.52 -2.99
C MET A 323 -21.04 -15.32 -2.35
N PRO A 324 -22.31 -14.84 -2.41
CA PRO A 324 -23.48 -15.65 -2.13
C PRO A 324 -23.60 -16.84 -3.08
N GLN A 325 -24.22 -17.94 -2.62
CA GLN A 325 -24.31 -19.20 -3.36
C GLN A 325 -24.97 -19.05 -4.75
N ASP A 326 -25.91 -18.13 -4.91
CA ASP A 326 -26.63 -17.89 -6.15
C ASP A 326 -25.74 -17.45 -7.32
N TYR A 327 -24.58 -16.82 -7.02
CA TYR A 327 -23.63 -16.31 -8.02
C TYR A 327 -22.53 -17.28 -8.40
N VAL A 328 -22.42 -18.43 -7.74
CA VAL A 328 -21.35 -19.41 -7.97
C VAL A 328 -21.29 -19.86 -9.43
N GLY A 329 -22.43 -20.22 -10.03
CA GLY A 329 -22.49 -20.68 -11.42
C GLY A 329 -22.00 -19.65 -12.44
N PRO A 330 -22.55 -18.42 -12.45
CA PRO A 330 -22.07 -17.34 -13.31
C PRO A 330 -20.58 -17.03 -13.14
N VAL A 331 -20.09 -16.97 -11.91
CA VAL A 331 -18.67 -16.67 -11.61
C VAL A 331 -17.75 -17.80 -12.08
N MET A 332 -18.12 -19.05 -11.87
CA MET A 332 -17.36 -20.19 -12.41
C MET A 332 -17.29 -20.14 -13.94
N THR A 333 -18.40 -19.77 -14.59
CA THR A 333 -18.43 -19.61 -16.06
C THR A 333 -17.46 -18.51 -16.51
N LEU A 334 -17.47 -17.36 -15.84
CA LEU A 334 -16.54 -16.27 -16.12
C LEU A 334 -15.06 -16.71 -15.94
N CYS A 335 -14.73 -17.36 -14.82
CA CYS A 335 -13.37 -17.84 -14.57
C CYS A 335 -12.91 -18.85 -15.64
N ASN A 336 -13.78 -19.78 -16.06
CA ASN A 336 -13.45 -20.74 -17.11
C ASN A 336 -13.24 -20.06 -18.47
N GLN A 337 -14.04 -19.04 -18.82
CA GLN A 337 -13.84 -18.23 -20.04
C GLN A 337 -12.49 -17.50 -20.03
N LYS A 338 -11.99 -17.15 -18.85
CA LYS A 338 -10.70 -16.49 -18.61
C LYS A 338 -9.56 -17.49 -18.37
N ARG A 339 -9.67 -18.70 -18.90
CA ARG A 339 -8.66 -19.77 -18.81
C ARG A 339 -8.32 -20.18 -17.38
N GLY A 340 -9.25 -19.97 -16.44
CA GLY A 340 -9.05 -20.28 -15.03
C GLY A 340 -9.16 -21.78 -14.73
N ILE A 341 -8.37 -22.22 -13.76
CA ILE A 341 -8.41 -23.58 -13.22
C ILE A 341 -8.92 -23.49 -11.79
N GLN A 342 -10.03 -24.18 -11.48
CA GLN A 342 -10.57 -24.25 -10.14
C GLN A 342 -9.64 -25.08 -9.24
N VAL A 343 -9.19 -24.48 -8.15
CA VAL A 343 -8.33 -25.15 -7.15
C VAL A 343 -9.15 -25.67 -5.98
N ASN A 344 -10.08 -24.87 -5.47
CA ASN A 344 -10.89 -25.23 -4.32
C ASN A 344 -12.23 -24.46 -4.30
N MET A 345 -13.18 -24.99 -3.53
CA MET A 345 -14.44 -24.33 -3.23
C MET A 345 -14.81 -24.65 -1.78
N GLN A 346 -15.10 -23.66 -0.98
CA GLN A 346 -15.43 -23.78 0.44
C GLN A 346 -16.73 -23.04 0.74
N TYR A 347 -17.53 -23.59 1.62
CA TYR A 347 -18.79 -23.00 2.09
C TYR A 347 -18.60 -22.47 3.50
N HIS A 348 -18.91 -21.20 3.70
CA HIS A 348 -18.89 -20.50 4.99
C HIS A 348 -20.27 -19.89 5.24
N GLY A 349 -21.13 -20.64 5.93
CA GLY A 349 -22.51 -20.23 6.16
C GLY A 349 -23.28 -20.00 4.85
N ARG A 350 -23.66 -18.76 4.55
CA ARG A 350 -24.35 -18.36 3.33
C ARG A 350 -23.41 -17.95 2.19
N GLN A 351 -22.12 -17.85 2.48
CA GLN A 351 -21.11 -17.44 1.54
C GLN A 351 -20.33 -18.63 0.97
N VAL A 352 -19.89 -18.50 -0.26
CA VAL A 352 -19.01 -19.48 -0.93
C VAL A 352 -17.72 -18.80 -1.33
N VAL A 353 -16.60 -19.43 -1.01
CA VAL A 353 -15.27 -18.99 -1.42
C VAL A 353 -14.79 -19.92 -2.54
N LEU A 354 -14.63 -19.37 -3.72
CA LEU A 354 -14.02 -20.05 -4.87
C LEU A 354 -12.54 -19.66 -4.98
N ILE A 355 -11.68 -20.65 -5.11
CA ILE A 355 -10.25 -20.45 -5.33
C ILE A 355 -9.91 -20.93 -6.73
N TYR A 356 -9.39 -20.00 -7.54
CA TYR A 356 -8.97 -20.24 -8.92
C TYR A 356 -7.51 -19.85 -9.13
N GLU A 357 -6.86 -20.52 -10.05
CA GLU A 357 -5.64 -20.06 -10.69
C GLU A 357 -6.01 -19.46 -12.04
N LEU A 358 -5.69 -18.19 -12.24
CA LEU A 358 -6.01 -17.40 -13.43
C LEU A 358 -4.76 -16.74 -14.01
N PRO A 359 -4.60 -16.69 -15.32
CA PRO A 359 -3.58 -15.86 -15.93
C PRO A 359 -3.81 -14.39 -15.60
N LEU A 360 -2.77 -13.71 -15.09
CA LEU A 360 -2.88 -12.32 -14.69
C LEU A 360 -3.30 -11.43 -15.87
N GLY A 361 -2.84 -11.72 -17.09
CA GLY A 361 -3.23 -11.01 -18.30
C GLY A 361 -4.72 -11.01 -18.60
N GLU A 362 -5.46 -12.05 -18.18
CA GLU A 362 -6.91 -12.13 -18.34
C GLU A 362 -7.68 -11.30 -17.30
N ILE A 363 -7.04 -11.04 -16.15
CA ILE A 363 -7.63 -10.27 -15.06
C ILE A 363 -7.51 -8.76 -15.30
N VAL A 364 -6.34 -8.33 -15.79
CA VAL A 364 -6.01 -6.90 -15.90
C VAL A 364 -6.77 -6.15 -17.00
N LEU A 365 -7.58 -6.80 -17.79
CA LEU A 365 -8.35 -6.14 -18.85
C LEU A 365 -9.78 -5.80 -18.40
N ASP A 366 -10.65 -6.79 -18.25
CA ASP A 366 -12.09 -6.58 -18.09
C ASP A 366 -12.74 -7.52 -17.04
N PHE A 367 -11.92 -8.27 -16.31
CA PHE A 367 -12.42 -9.30 -15.40
C PHE A 367 -13.27 -8.70 -14.25
N PHE A 368 -12.80 -7.62 -13.65
CA PHE A 368 -13.50 -6.97 -12.53
C PHE A 368 -14.84 -6.37 -12.97
N ASP A 369 -14.90 -5.78 -14.15
CA ASP A 369 -16.14 -5.20 -14.67
C ASP A 369 -17.18 -6.27 -14.94
N LYS A 370 -16.75 -7.39 -15.53
CA LYS A 370 -17.60 -8.56 -15.76
C LYS A 370 -18.01 -9.27 -14.48
N LEU A 371 -17.17 -9.24 -13.45
CA LEU A 371 -17.48 -9.84 -12.15
C LEU A 371 -18.56 -9.04 -11.42
N LYS A 372 -18.57 -7.71 -11.57
CA LYS A 372 -19.52 -6.80 -10.93
C LYS A 372 -20.85 -6.68 -11.69
N SER A 373 -20.88 -6.98 -13.00
CA SER A 373 -22.07 -6.91 -13.85
C SER A 373 -22.89 -8.20 -13.82
#